data_fa4199334d64f1bceb7f99095bfc2b47
#
_entry.id   fa4199334d64f1bceb7f99095bfc2b47
#
_cell.length_a   1.000
_cell.length_b   1.000
_cell.length_c   1.000
_cell.angle_alpha   90.00
_cell.angle_beta   90.00
_cell.angle_gamma   90.00
#
_symmetry.space_group_name_H-M   'P 1'
#
loop_
_entity.id
_entity.type
_entity.pdbx_description
1 polymer ?
#
loop_
_entity_poly.entity_id
_entity_poly.type
_entity_poly.pdbx_seq_one_letter_code
_entity_poly.pdbx_strand_id
1 'polypeptide(L)'
;VATPYTTAEVFELDYFQSADVMTLVHPSHEPRELTRTANDAWTLEKIVFQPKQAFPTNVSVSPNTTGSENASYVVTAVNRDNAEESLRGTGSSFAISAITKANPCVVTATGHGVSNGDEIHISDVGGMTELNGDRFKARAITTNTITLTDTAGNDINSTNFTTYTSGGNVLIAYDEIANGNATADNTITWNAASGAESYTIYKEKNGIYGFIGRTEETTFTDDNIDPDLSDTPPKTRNPFKSTNNFPSTGGFFQQRRLFGNTNENRQRLFFSQTANFTNHAVSSPTKDDDAITATIAALQVNEVRHFVPLSDLLVLTSGGEWQVTGVDDRITPSTIQVKPQSYYGATTLKPIVAGDIAIFMCHGQHVRDLGYKFETDAYAGNDISILARHLFDFNTVVDWDFASAPFSSLW
;
A
#
# COMPACT_ATOMS: atom_id res chain seq x y z
N VAL A 1 -18.64 -15.59 -5.71
CA VAL A 1 -18.02 -14.59 -4.82
C VAL A 1 -18.97 -13.40 -4.72
N ALA A 2 -19.25 -12.91 -3.50
CA ALA A 2 -19.99 -11.67 -3.32
C ALA A 2 -19.08 -10.46 -3.66
N THR A 3 -19.63 -9.45 -4.34
CA THR A 3 -18.90 -8.25 -4.74
C THR A 3 -19.60 -7.00 -4.24
N PRO A 4 -18.89 -5.89 -3.96
CA PRO A 4 -19.52 -4.62 -3.59
C PRO A 4 -20.02 -3.83 -4.80
N TYR A 5 -19.68 -4.26 -6.03
CA TYR A 5 -19.94 -3.51 -7.26
C TYR A 5 -21.37 -3.69 -7.74
N THR A 6 -22.00 -2.61 -8.14
CA THR A 6 -23.31 -2.63 -8.84
C THR A 6 -23.14 -3.04 -10.30
N THR A 7 -24.25 -3.39 -10.97
CA THR A 7 -24.23 -3.77 -12.39
C THR A 7 -23.66 -2.69 -13.31
N ALA A 8 -23.86 -1.41 -12.98
CA ALA A 8 -23.29 -0.30 -13.73
C ALA A 8 -21.79 -0.16 -13.51
N GLU A 9 -21.33 -0.28 -12.26
CA GLU A 9 -19.93 -0.13 -11.88
C GLU A 9 -19.01 -1.25 -12.41
N VAL A 10 -19.57 -2.42 -12.70
CA VAL A 10 -18.77 -3.53 -13.29
C VAL A 10 -18.11 -3.14 -14.61
N PHE A 11 -18.76 -2.28 -15.40
CA PHE A 11 -18.20 -1.79 -16.68
C PHE A 11 -17.19 -0.64 -16.52
N GLU A 12 -17.07 -0.09 -15.31
CA GLU A 12 -16.12 0.98 -14.97
C GLU A 12 -14.88 0.45 -14.25
N LEU A 13 -14.83 -0.88 -13.97
CA LEU A 13 -13.68 -1.52 -13.33
C LEU A 13 -12.47 -1.51 -14.27
N ASP A 14 -11.33 -1.02 -13.77
CA ASP A 14 -10.04 -1.38 -14.33
C ASP A 14 -9.45 -2.55 -13.56
N TYR A 15 -8.75 -3.43 -14.28
CA TYR A 15 -8.16 -4.62 -13.70
C TYR A 15 -6.81 -4.95 -14.33
N PHE A 16 -5.96 -5.54 -13.52
CA PHE A 16 -4.66 -6.05 -13.94
C PHE A 16 -4.29 -7.26 -13.10
N GLN A 17 -3.55 -8.21 -13.67
CA GLN A 17 -3.34 -9.53 -13.08
C GLN A 17 -1.86 -9.88 -13.01
N SER A 18 -1.49 -10.56 -11.94
CA SER A 18 -0.21 -11.25 -11.78
C SER A 18 -0.48 -12.64 -11.22
N ALA A 19 -0.10 -13.68 -11.97
CA ALA A 19 -0.40 -15.08 -11.66
C ALA A 19 -1.91 -15.31 -11.35
N ASP A 20 -2.24 -15.89 -10.23
CA ASP A 20 -3.63 -16.19 -9.80
C ASP A 20 -4.30 -15.05 -9.01
N VAL A 21 -3.71 -13.85 -9.01
CA VAL A 21 -4.24 -12.68 -8.32
C VAL A 21 -4.56 -11.57 -9.30
N MET A 22 -5.82 -11.20 -9.41
CA MET A 22 -6.30 -10.06 -10.19
C MET A 22 -6.61 -8.90 -9.24
N THR A 23 -5.99 -7.76 -9.48
CA THR A 23 -6.31 -6.51 -8.77
C THR A 23 -7.44 -5.80 -9.49
N LEU A 24 -8.46 -5.41 -8.74
CA LEU A 24 -9.61 -4.64 -9.22
C LEU A 24 -9.58 -3.25 -8.58
N VAL A 25 -9.75 -2.23 -9.40
CA VAL A 25 -9.83 -0.83 -8.95
C VAL A 25 -11.06 -0.14 -9.50
N HIS A 26 -11.66 0.72 -8.68
CA HIS A 26 -12.83 1.53 -9.03
C HIS A 26 -12.84 2.80 -8.17
N PRO A 27 -13.15 3.99 -8.71
CA PRO A 27 -13.04 5.26 -7.98
C PRO A 27 -13.96 5.39 -6.76
N SER A 28 -15.01 4.56 -6.68
CA SER A 28 -15.97 4.55 -5.55
C SER A 28 -15.72 3.43 -4.53
N HIS A 29 -14.77 2.53 -4.78
CA HIS A 29 -14.52 1.38 -3.93
C HIS A 29 -13.03 1.20 -3.63
N GLU A 30 -12.73 0.69 -2.42
CA GLU A 30 -11.37 0.30 -2.05
C GLU A 30 -10.81 -0.74 -3.02
N PRO A 31 -9.52 -0.64 -3.41
CA PRO A 31 -8.86 -1.65 -4.25
C PRO A 31 -9.00 -3.05 -3.66
N ARG A 32 -9.29 -4.02 -4.50
CA ARG A 32 -9.50 -5.42 -4.10
C ARG A 32 -8.64 -6.39 -4.91
N GLU A 33 -8.35 -7.52 -4.30
CA GLU A 33 -7.72 -8.68 -4.94
C GLU A 33 -8.76 -9.79 -5.11
N LEU A 34 -8.96 -10.22 -6.36
CA LEU A 34 -9.66 -11.45 -6.69
C LEU A 34 -8.60 -12.54 -6.85
N THR A 35 -8.57 -13.47 -5.90
CA THR A 35 -7.58 -14.54 -5.86
C THR A 35 -8.23 -15.89 -6.15
N ARG A 36 -7.61 -16.66 -7.05
CA ARG A 36 -7.98 -18.04 -7.32
C ARG A 36 -7.12 -18.99 -6.48
N THR A 37 -7.74 -19.75 -5.59
CA THR A 37 -7.07 -20.76 -4.77
C THR A 37 -7.27 -22.18 -5.31
N ALA A 38 -8.34 -22.42 -6.07
CA ALA A 38 -8.63 -23.65 -6.82
C ALA A 38 -9.55 -23.34 -8.01
N ASN A 39 -9.84 -24.32 -8.88
CA ASN A 39 -10.67 -24.10 -10.07
C ASN A 39 -12.06 -23.54 -9.76
N ASP A 40 -12.61 -23.86 -8.60
CA ASP A 40 -13.94 -23.48 -8.11
C ASP A 40 -13.89 -22.63 -6.83
N ALA A 41 -12.69 -22.26 -6.37
CA ALA A 41 -12.47 -21.50 -5.14
C ALA A 41 -11.82 -20.14 -5.43
N TRP A 42 -12.58 -19.09 -5.18
CA TRP A 42 -12.18 -17.71 -5.39
C TRP A 42 -12.50 -16.86 -4.17
N THR A 43 -11.62 -15.93 -3.84
CA THR A 43 -11.83 -14.93 -2.79
C THR A 43 -11.73 -13.54 -3.38
N LEU A 44 -12.53 -12.60 -2.86
CA LEU A 44 -12.46 -11.18 -3.21
C LEU A 44 -12.29 -10.38 -1.91
N GLU A 45 -11.09 -9.90 -1.67
CA GLU A 45 -10.72 -9.20 -0.44
C GLU A 45 -10.21 -7.79 -0.73
N LYS A 46 -10.40 -6.87 0.23
CA LYS A 46 -9.78 -5.54 0.13
C LYS A 46 -8.27 -5.66 0.32
N ILE A 47 -7.51 -4.82 -0.37
CA ILE A 47 -6.07 -4.76 -0.17
C ILE A 47 -5.77 -4.05 1.15
N VAL A 48 -5.08 -4.73 2.04
CA VAL A 48 -4.53 -4.13 3.26
C VAL A 48 -3.14 -3.58 2.94
N PHE A 49 -2.99 -2.26 2.99
CA PHE A 49 -1.75 -1.57 2.63
C PHE A 49 -0.76 -1.55 3.79
N GLN A 50 -0.02 -2.64 3.94
CA GLN A 50 1.02 -2.82 4.98
C GLN A 50 2.07 -3.84 4.52
N PRO A 51 3.23 -3.96 5.22
CA PRO A 51 4.18 -5.04 5.02
C PRO A 51 3.51 -6.41 5.16
N LYS A 52 3.89 -7.36 4.32
CA LYS A 52 3.43 -8.77 4.41
C LYS A 52 4.26 -9.59 5.39
N GLN A 53 5.50 -9.16 5.69
CA GLN A 53 6.33 -9.84 6.68
C GLN A 53 5.59 -9.89 8.02
N ALA A 54 5.44 -11.10 8.57
CA ALA A 54 4.87 -11.27 9.89
C ALA A 54 5.73 -10.55 10.95
N PHE A 55 5.09 -9.90 11.89
CA PHE A 55 5.77 -9.22 12.98
C PHE A 55 5.98 -10.14 14.20
N PRO A 56 6.98 -9.86 15.06
CA PRO A 56 7.20 -10.58 16.32
C PRO A 56 6.00 -10.46 17.26
N THR A 57 5.77 -11.49 18.06
CA THR A 57 4.73 -11.48 19.09
C THR A 57 5.33 -11.74 20.47
N ASN A 58 4.57 -11.42 21.51
CA ASN A 58 5.00 -11.56 22.91
C ASN A 58 6.35 -10.85 23.17
N VAL A 59 6.51 -9.66 22.61
CA VAL A 59 7.65 -8.81 22.93
C VAL A 59 7.59 -8.51 24.44
N SER A 60 8.66 -8.83 25.12
CA SER A 60 8.77 -8.69 26.58
C SER A 60 10.14 -8.18 26.96
N VAL A 61 10.20 -7.30 27.94
CA VAL A 61 11.42 -6.67 28.41
C VAL A 61 11.60 -6.96 29.90
N SER A 62 12.81 -7.33 30.28
CA SER A 62 13.19 -7.56 31.68
C SER A 62 14.49 -6.84 32.02
N PRO A 63 14.55 -6.07 33.12
CA PRO A 63 15.80 -5.48 33.55
C PRO A 63 16.69 -6.53 34.22
N ASN A 64 17.98 -6.54 33.91
CA ASN A 64 18.94 -7.37 34.63
C ASN A 64 19.19 -6.86 36.06
N THR A 65 18.96 -5.58 36.27
CA THR A 65 19.01 -4.96 37.59
C THR A 65 17.88 -3.93 37.74
N THR A 66 17.13 -3.99 38.83
CA THR A 66 16.04 -3.05 39.10
C THR A 66 16.57 -1.66 39.39
N GLY A 67 15.94 -0.63 38.82
CA GLY A 67 16.26 0.77 39.00
C GLY A 67 15.01 1.64 38.97
N SER A 68 15.15 2.89 38.57
CA SER A 68 14.06 3.88 38.47
C SER A 68 13.86 4.42 37.07
N GLU A 69 14.58 3.89 36.08
CA GLU A 69 14.48 4.36 34.67
C GLU A 69 13.37 3.63 33.94
N ASN A 70 12.65 4.36 33.11
CA ASN A 70 11.68 3.78 32.18
C ASN A 70 12.33 3.61 30.81
N ALA A 71 12.07 2.49 30.16
CA ALA A 71 12.52 2.22 28.81
C ALA A 71 11.43 1.48 28.02
N SER A 72 11.18 1.90 26.81
CA SER A 72 10.19 1.30 25.91
C SER A 72 10.88 0.84 24.64
N TYR A 73 10.52 -0.37 24.16
CA TYR A 73 11.17 -1.03 23.03
C TYR A 73 10.15 -1.51 22.01
N VAL A 74 10.57 -1.46 20.76
CA VAL A 74 9.88 -2.03 19.60
C VAL A 74 10.80 -3.03 18.94
N VAL A 75 10.27 -4.16 18.50
CA VAL A 75 10.99 -5.16 17.71
C VAL A 75 10.25 -5.37 16.40
N THR A 76 10.98 -5.37 15.29
CA THR A 76 10.49 -5.71 13.96
C THR A 76 11.21 -6.95 13.42
N ALA A 77 10.64 -7.63 12.43
CA ALA A 77 11.23 -8.76 11.75
C ALA A 77 11.61 -8.37 10.32
N VAL A 78 12.75 -8.84 9.84
CA VAL A 78 13.22 -8.62 8.46
C VAL A 78 13.11 -9.91 7.68
N ASN A 79 12.41 -9.88 6.56
CA ASN A 79 12.17 -11.04 5.70
C ASN A 79 13.45 -11.52 5.03
N ARG A 80 13.61 -12.84 4.96
CA ARG A 80 14.78 -13.49 4.33
C ARG A 80 14.86 -13.25 2.83
N ASP A 81 13.73 -13.30 2.14
CA ASP A 81 13.71 -13.39 0.68
C ASP A 81 13.80 -12.03 0.00
N ASN A 82 13.22 -11.00 0.62
CA ASN A 82 13.06 -9.68 0.01
C ASN A 82 13.48 -8.52 0.92
N ALA A 83 14.03 -8.81 2.11
CA ALA A 83 14.46 -7.85 3.12
C ALA A 83 13.33 -6.88 3.58
N GLU A 84 12.05 -7.23 3.34
CA GLU A 84 10.94 -6.43 3.85
C GLU A 84 10.94 -6.43 5.37
N GLU A 85 10.88 -5.25 5.96
CA GLU A 85 10.75 -5.09 7.40
C GLU A 85 9.29 -5.05 7.81
N SER A 86 8.93 -5.86 8.82
CA SER A 86 7.58 -5.96 9.36
C SER A 86 7.17 -4.69 10.08
N LEU A 87 5.87 -4.58 10.36
CA LEU A 87 5.42 -3.65 11.38
C LEU A 87 5.98 -4.05 12.75
N ARG A 88 5.84 -3.14 13.71
CA ARG A 88 6.22 -3.35 15.12
C ARG A 88 5.61 -4.63 15.67
N GLY A 89 6.37 -5.37 16.43
CA GLY A 89 5.90 -6.51 17.19
C GLY A 89 4.79 -6.13 18.17
N THR A 90 4.14 -7.11 18.75
CA THR A 90 3.10 -6.90 19.76
C THR A 90 3.55 -7.43 21.10
N GLY A 91 3.34 -6.62 22.15
CA GLY A 91 3.52 -6.99 23.55
C GLY A 91 2.21 -7.48 24.16
N SER A 92 1.66 -6.75 25.12
CA SER A 92 0.45 -7.12 25.85
C SER A 92 -0.79 -7.23 24.97
N SER A 93 -1.64 -8.19 25.25
CA SER A 93 -2.90 -8.48 24.56
C SER A 93 -4.09 -8.45 25.50
N PHE A 94 -5.19 -7.81 25.07
CA PHE A 94 -6.42 -7.64 25.86
C PHE A 94 -7.63 -8.07 25.02
N ALA A 95 -8.47 -8.93 25.61
CA ALA A 95 -9.65 -9.42 24.92
C ALA A 95 -10.70 -8.32 24.71
N ILE A 96 -11.27 -8.27 23.52
CA ILE A 96 -12.36 -7.38 23.15
C ILE A 96 -13.69 -7.98 23.60
N SER A 97 -14.51 -7.18 24.27
CA SER A 97 -15.86 -7.58 24.69
C SER A 97 -16.98 -6.90 23.90
N ALA A 98 -16.73 -5.74 23.31
CA ALA A 98 -17.68 -5.04 22.45
C ALA A 98 -16.98 -4.05 21.52
N ILE A 99 -17.61 -3.78 20.35
CA ILE A 99 -17.21 -2.73 19.42
C ILE A 99 -18.47 -2.01 18.93
N THR A 100 -18.43 -0.66 18.95
CA THR A 100 -19.57 0.15 18.49
C THR A 100 -19.59 0.27 16.99
N LYS A 101 -20.78 0.23 16.39
CA LYS A 101 -21.02 0.60 14.99
C LYS A 101 -21.40 2.08 14.95
N ALA A 102 -20.40 2.96 15.04
CA ALA A 102 -20.56 4.41 15.23
C ALA A 102 -19.40 5.21 14.61
N ASN A 103 -19.54 6.52 14.62
CA ASN A 103 -18.47 7.46 14.32
C ASN A 103 -18.30 8.42 15.53
N PRO A 104 -17.22 8.32 16.30
CA PRO A 104 -16.08 7.39 16.14
C PRO A 104 -16.40 5.96 16.58
N CYS A 105 -15.60 4.99 16.09
CA CYS A 105 -15.60 3.61 16.54
C CYS A 105 -14.97 3.51 17.92
N VAL A 106 -15.64 2.81 18.86
CA VAL A 106 -15.15 2.58 20.22
C VAL A 106 -15.07 1.08 20.48
N VAL A 107 -13.91 0.64 20.96
CA VAL A 107 -13.63 -0.74 21.37
C VAL A 107 -13.68 -0.82 22.89
N THR A 108 -14.32 -1.87 23.40
CA THR A 108 -14.34 -2.18 24.85
C THR A 108 -13.43 -3.37 25.12
N ALA A 109 -12.36 -3.15 25.89
CA ALA A 109 -11.42 -4.15 26.35
C ALA A 109 -11.08 -3.83 27.81
N THR A 110 -11.43 -4.70 28.75
CA THR A 110 -11.33 -4.41 30.20
C THR A 110 -9.88 -4.39 30.65
N GLY A 111 -9.50 -3.33 31.34
CA GLY A 111 -8.17 -3.20 31.98
C GLY A 111 -7.01 -3.16 31.01
N HIS A 112 -7.21 -2.61 29.80
CA HIS A 112 -6.30 -2.71 28.66
C HIS A 112 -4.95 -1.99 28.82
N GLY A 113 -4.78 -1.10 29.81
CA GLY A 113 -3.52 -0.39 30.04
C GLY A 113 -3.03 0.54 28.90
N VAL A 114 -3.80 0.64 27.81
CA VAL A 114 -3.49 1.49 26.66
C VAL A 114 -3.57 2.96 27.03
N SER A 115 -2.64 3.79 26.55
CA SER A 115 -2.60 5.24 26.71
C SER A 115 -3.00 5.99 25.45
N ASN A 116 -3.34 7.29 25.58
CA ASN A 116 -3.64 8.12 24.42
C ASN A 116 -2.40 8.26 23.52
N GLY A 117 -2.60 7.95 22.24
CA GLY A 117 -1.55 8.01 21.23
C GLY A 117 -0.84 6.69 20.98
N ASP A 118 -1.06 5.68 21.82
CA ASP A 118 -0.48 4.35 21.63
C ASP A 118 -0.91 3.76 20.27
N GLU A 119 0.02 3.08 19.63
CA GLU A 119 -0.27 2.26 18.47
C GLU A 119 -0.75 0.89 18.93
N ILE A 120 -1.89 0.48 18.44
CA ILE A 120 -2.51 -0.80 18.73
C ILE A 120 -2.84 -1.57 17.47
N HIS A 121 -2.83 -2.88 17.57
CA HIS A 121 -3.25 -3.80 16.53
C HIS A 121 -4.52 -4.53 16.97
N ILE A 122 -5.49 -4.69 16.07
CA ILE A 122 -6.72 -5.44 16.32
C ILE A 122 -6.70 -6.73 15.50
N SER A 123 -6.97 -7.86 16.15
CA SER A 123 -7.03 -9.17 15.52
C SER A 123 -8.23 -10.00 15.98
N ASP A 124 -8.59 -11.01 15.20
CA ASP A 124 -9.54 -12.08 15.55
C ASP A 124 -10.96 -11.60 15.92
N VAL A 125 -11.35 -10.43 15.46
CA VAL A 125 -12.70 -9.89 15.64
C VAL A 125 -13.68 -10.64 14.75
N GLY A 126 -14.75 -11.18 15.34
CA GLY A 126 -15.86 -11.77 14.63
C GLY A 126 -16.93 -10.71 14.29
N GLY A 127 -17.50 -10.82 13.10
CA GLY A 127 -18.49 -9.88 12.57
C GLY A 127 -17.86 -8.64 11.96
N MET A 128 -17.34 -7.72 12.73
CA MET A 128 -16.67 -6.48 12.29
C MET A 128 -15.23 -6.75 11.85
N THR A 129 -15.07 -7.63 10.86
CA THR A 129 -13.76 -8.09 10.37
C THR A 129 -12.98 -7.01 9.65
N GLU A 130 -13.60 -5.88 9.33
CA GLU A 130 -12.96 -4.71 8.72
C GLU A 130 -11.86 -4.09 9.59
N LEU A 131 -11.84 -4.41 10.89
CA LEU A 131 -10.80 -3.97 11.82
C LEU A 131 -9.62 -4.94 11.92
N ASN A 132 -9.78 -6.19 11.47
CA ASN A 132 -8.74 -7.21 11.61
C ASN A 132 -7.51 -6.92 10.75
N GLY A 133 -6.34 -7.06 11.37
CA GLY A 133 -5.06 -6.89 10.71
C GLY A 133 -4.58 -5.44 10.61
N ASP A 134 -5.44 -4.47 10.91
CA ASP A 134 -5.11 -3.05 10.83
C ASP A 134 -4.45 -2.53 12.12
N ARG A 135 -3.68 -1.44 11.96
CA ARG A 135 -3.08 -0.66 13.04
C ARG A 135 -3.85 0.63 13.26
N PHE A 136 -4.08 0.94 14.53
CA PHE A 136 -4.83 2.12 14.97
C PHE A 136 -4.03 2.89 16.01
N LYS A 137 -4.36 4.17 16.18
CA LYS A 137 -3.98 4.91 17.37
C LYS A 137 -5.15 4.99 18.35
N ALA A 138 -4.82 4.86 19.62
CA ALA A 138 -5.77 4.94 20.71
C ALA A 138 -6.05 6.39 21.09
N ARG A 139 -7.32 6.74 21.32
CA ARG A 139 -7.76 8.08 21.75
C ARG A 139 -8.92 7.99 22.73
N ALA A 140 -9.11 9.05 23.52
CA ALA A 140 -10.20 9.18 24.47
C ALA A 140 -10.37 7.93 25.35
N ILE A 141 -9.26 7.54 25.99
CA ILE A 141 -9.13 6.31 26.76
C ILE A 141 -9.88 6.42 28.09
N THR A 142 -10.60 5.35 28.44
CA THR A 142 -11.07 5.07 29.81
C THR A 142 -10.42 3.77 30.29
N THR A 143 -10.70 3.32 31.50
CA THR A 143 -10.19 2.05 32.04
C THR A 143 -10.53 0.84 31.12
N ASN A 144 -11.63 0.92 30.38
CA ASN A 144 -12.19 -0.22 29.67
C ASN A 144 -12.51 0.10 28.18
N THR A 145 -12.37 1.35 27.72
CA THR A 145 -12.74 1.73 26.35
C THR A 145 -11.65 2.51 25.63
N ILE A 146 -11.55 2.26 24.33
CA ILE A 146 -10.58 2.87 23.43
C ILE A 146 -11.33 3.40 22.23
N THR A 147 -11.23 4.69 21.96
CA THR A 147 -11.67 5.26 20.67
C THR A 147 -10.59 5.05 19.63
N LEU A 148 -10.97 4.50 18.48
CA LEU A 148 -10.04 4.22 17.39
C LEU A 148 -9.85 5.44 16.48
N THR A 149 -8.60 5.73 16.17
CA THR A 149 -8.22 6.62 15.06
C THR A 149 -7.30 5.87 14.10
N ASP A 150 -7.20 6.34 12.89
CA ASP A 150 -6.17 5.88 11.97
C ASP A 150 -4.78 6.37 12.45
N THR A 151 -3.72 5.90 11.79
CA THR A 151 -2.34 6.29 12.14
C THR A 151 -2.05 7.79 11.90
N ALA A 152 -2.93 8.50 11.17
CA ALA A 152 -2.87 9.95 10.96
C ALA A 152 -3.68 10.74 12.01
N GLY A 153 -4.47 10.05 12.88
CA GLY A 153 -5.25 10.65 13.94
C GLY A 153 -6.70 10.97 13.57
N ASN A 154 -7.20 10.53 12.41
CA ASN A 154 -8.61 10.69 12.03
C ASN A 154 -9.47 9.59 12.65
N ASP A 155 -10.69 9.92 13.04
CA ASP A 155 -11.63 8.97 13.63
C ASP A 155 -11.99 7.84 12.68
N ILE A 156 -12.02 6.61 13.19
CA ILE A 156 -12.56 5.48 12.44
C ILE A 156 -14.07 5.53 12.47
N ASN A 157 -14.68 5.63 11.30
CA ASN A 157 -16.11 5.58 11.11
C ASN A 157 -16.56 4.15 10.79
N SER A 158 -17.11 3.45 11.77
CA SER A 158 -17.59 2.06 11.64
C SER A 158 -19.10 1.93 11.33
N THR A 159 -19.79 3.03 10.98
CA THR A 159 -21.26 3.00 10.73
C THR A 159 -21.66 2.06 9.59
N ASN A 160 -20.78 1.86 8.62
CA ASN A 160 -21.02 0.97 7.47
C ASN A 160 -20.31 -0.40 7.59
N PHE A 161 -19.59 -0.64 8.70
CA PHE A 161 -18.93 -1.92 8.92
C PHE A 161 -19.93 -3.02 9.28
N THR A 162 -19.51 -4.27 9.17
CA THR A 162 -20.29 -5.41 9.67
C THR A 162 -20.48 -5.29 11.19
N THR A 163 -21.60 -5.75 11.70
CA THR A 163 -21.83 -5.69 13.15
C THR A 163 -20.91 -6.63 13.91
N TYR A 164 -20.28 -6.15 14.97
CA TYR A 164 -19.48 -6.98 15.88
C TYR A 164 -20.31 -8.12 16.45
N THR A 165 -19.78 -9.33 16.46
CA THR A 165 -20.46 -10.52 17.00
C THR A 165 -19.75 -11.12 18.20
N SER A 166 -18.43 -11.28 18.15
CA SER A 166 -17.65 -11.91 19.22
C SER A 166 -16.15 -11.81 19.00
N GLY A 167 -15.38 -12.11 20.06
CA GLY A 167 -13.92 -12.32 19.99
C GLY A 167 -13.13 -11.06 19.72
N GLY A 168 -11.88 -11.26 19.37
CA GLY A 168 -10.92 -10.21 19.07
C GLY A 168 -10.03 -9.82 20.23
N ASN A 169 -8.87 -9.27 19.88
CA ASN A 169 -7.86 -8.79 20.78
C ASN A 169 -7.39 -7.40 20.40
N VAL A 170 -7.12 -6.56 21.39
CA VAL A 170 -6.30 -5.36 21.28
C VAL A 170 -4.90 -5.72 21.73
N LEU A 171 -3.90 -5.51 20.86
CA LEU A 171 -2.50 -5.77 21.13
C LEU A 171 -1.73 -4.45 21.10
N ILE A 172 -0.90 -4.18 22.11
CA ILE A 172 -0.07 -2.98 22.16
C ILE A 172 1.18 -3.23 21.31
N ALA A 173 1.58 -2.24 20.51
CA ALA A 173 2.66 -2.35 19.54
C ALA A 173 4.06 -2.04 20.10
N TYR A 174 4.28 -2.25 21.37
CA TYR A 174 5.57 -2.11 22.07
C TYR A 174 5.56 -2.88 23.39
N ASP A 175 6.72 -2.99 24.07
CA ASP A 175 6.79 -3.33 25.48
C ASP A 175 7.64 -2.32 26.24
N GLU A 176 7.30 -2.12 27.51
CA GLU A 176 7.94 -1.08 28.34
C GLU A 176 8.30 -1.62 29.72
N ILE A 177 9.41 -1.14 30.24
CA ILE A 177 9.86 -1.36 31.61
C ILE A 177 9.71 -0.10 32.43
N ALA A 178 9.02 -0.19 33.54
CA ALA A 178 8.84 0.90 34.51
C ALA A 178 9.96 1.05 35.55
N ASN A 179 10.86 0.07 35.66
CA ASN A 179 11.87 0.04 36.70
C ASN A 179 13.23 -0.50 36.18
N GLY A 180 13.61 -0.12 34.97
CA GLY A 180 14.93 -0.42 34.43
C GLY A 180 16.04 0.39 35.13
N ASN A 181 17.29 0.11 34.79
CA ASN A 181 18.44 0.85 35.28
C ASN A 181 19.23 1.39 34.09
N ALA A 182 19.45 2.71 34.04
CA ALA A 182 20.21 3.37 32.98
C ALA A 182 21.66 2.88 32.81
N THR A 183 22.22 2.20 33.81
CA THR A 183 23.58 1.66 33.80
C THR A 183 23.63 0.14 33.77
N ALA A 184 22.50 -0.54 33.68
CA ALA A 184 22.39 -1.99 33.63
C ALA A 184 21.64 -2.45 32.39
N ASP A 185 21.97 -3.65 31.94
CA ASP A 185 21.41 -4.26 30.75
C ASP A 185 19.90 -4.53 30.90
N ASN A 186 19.16 -4.27 29.83
CA ASN A 186 17.78 -4.73 29.66
C ASN A 186 17.77 -5.87 28.64
N THR A 187 17.10 -6.98 28.97
CA THR A 187 16.93 -8.10 28.05
C THR A 187 15.56 -8.04 27.41
N ILE A 188 15.51 -7.94 26.09
CA ILE A 188 14.32 -7.94 25.27
C ILE A 188 14.18 -9.34 24.65
N THR A 189 13.00 -9.96 24.74
CA THR A 189 12.70 -11.28 24.14
C THR A 189 11.39 -11.22 23.38
N TRP A 190 11.23 -12.12 22.39
CA TRP A 190 10.01 -12.22 21.58
C TRP A 190 9.84 -13.60 20.99
N ASN A 191 8.66 -13.89 20.44
CA ASN A 191 8.42 -15.07 19.65
C ASN A 191 8.88 -14.83 18.20
N ALA A 192 9.49 -15.85 17.60
CA ALA A 192 9.94 -15.80 16.21
C ALA A 192 8.78 -15.50 15.26
N ALA A 193 9.02 -14.59 14.31
CA ALA A 193 8.12 -14.29 13.22
C ALA A 193 8.36 -15.21 12.03
N SER A 194 7.28 -15.67 11.38
CA SER A 194 7.39 -16.53 10.20
C SER A 194 8.08 -15.78 9.05
N GLY A 195 9.04 -16.42 8.38
CA GLY A 195 9.79 -15.86 7.26
C GLY A 195 10.90 -14.87 7.64
N ALA A 196 11.09 -14.60 8.93
CA ALA A 196 12.14 -13.71 9.40
C ALA A 196 13.54 -14.33 9.26
N GLU A 197 14.50 -13.54 8.81
CA GLU A 197 15.93 -13.84 8.88
C GLU A 197 16.58 -13.17 10.10
N SER A 198 16.17 -11.94 10.39
CA SER A 198 16.71 -11.16 11.48
C SER A 198 15.64 -10.25 12.08
N TYR A 199 15.97 -9.63 13.21
CA TYR A 199 15.11 -8.72 13.93
C TYR A 199 15.84 -7.40 14.16
N THR A 200 15.11 -6.29 14.01
CA THR A 200 15.63 -4.96 14.30
C THR A 200 14.99 -4.45 15.59
N ILE A 201 15.79 -3.89 16.47
CA ILE A 201 15.38 -3.44 17.79
C ILE A 201 15.49 -1.91 17.84
N TYR A 202 14.44 -1.29 18.37
CA TYR A 202 14.32 0.14 18.52
C TYR A 202 14.00 0.48 19.98
N LYS A 203 14.60 1.57 20.47
CA LYS A 203 14.39 2.11 21.82
C LYS A 203 13.78 3.49 21.74
N GLU A 204 12.84 3.76 22.62
CA GLU A 204 12.22 5.07 22.72
C GLU A 204 13.16 6.10 23.33
N LYS A 205 13.22 7.30 22.75
CA LYS A 205 13.83 8.50 23.32
C LYS A 205 13.05 9.73 22.85
N ASN A 206 12.52 10.49 23.78
CA ASN A 206 11.74 11.70 23.51
C ASN A 206 10.50 11.47 22.62
N GLY A 207 9.80 10.36 22.79
CA GLY A 207 8.61 9.99 22.03
C GLY A 207 8.89 9.40 20.65
N ILE A 208 10.17 9.15 20.30
CA ILE A 208 10.58 8.58 19.02
C ILE A 208 11.33 7.27 19.28
N TYR A 209 10.94 6.21 18.56
CA TYR A 209 11.69 4.96 18.56
C TYR A 209 12.83 5.04 17.55
N GLY A 210 14.07 4.94 18.01
CA GLY A 210 15.27 4.93 17.21
C GLY A 210 15.97 3.58 17.25
N PHE A 211 16.72 3.26 16.20
CA PHE A 211 17.47 2.02 16.05
C PHE A 211 18.56 1.87 17.13
N ILE A 212 18.65 0.67 17.74
CA ILE A 212 19.70 0.32 18.69
C ILE A 212 20.47 -0.95 18.29
N GLY A 213 19.95 -1.79 17.41
CA GLY A 213 20.66 -3.00 16.99
C GLY A 213 19.85 -3.96 16.16
N ARG A 214 20.52 -4.98 15.64
CA ARG A 214 19.94 -6.09 14.88
C ARG A 214 20.50 -7.42 15.38
N THR A 215 19.67 -8.47 15.37
CA THR A 215 20.04 -9.83 15.75
C THR A 215 19.32 -10.86 14.90
N GLU A 216 19.87 -12.05 14.74
CA GLU A 216 19.19 -13.22 14.15
C GLU A 216 18.48 -14.08 15.22
N GLU A 217 18.80 -13.83 16.50
CA GLU A 217 18.20 -14.51 17.63
C GLU A 217 16.88 -13.85 18.05
N THR A 218 16.09 -14.52 18.90
CA THR A 218 14.83 -13.98 19.46
C THR A 218 15.04 -13.28 20.80
N THR A 219 16.23 -12.80 21.04
CA THR A 219 16.62 -12.03 22.23
C THR A 219 17.64 -10.97 21.87
N PHE A 220 17.63 -9.88 22.59
CA PHE A 220 18.60 -8.79 22.48
C PHE A 220 18.86 -8.18 23.85
N THR A 221 20.10 -7.83 24.11
CA THR A 221 20.48 -7.14 25.35
C THR A 221 20.84 -5.69 25.03
N ASP A 222 20.13 -4.74 25.61
CA ASP A 222 20.44 -3.32 25.54
C ASP A 222 21.30 -2.95 26.75
N ASP A 223 22.58 -2.71 26.52
CA ASP A 223 23.55 -2.24 27.51
C ASP A 223 23.59 -0.70 27.58
N ASN A 224 22.45 -0.09 27.51
CA ASN A 224 22.22 1.36 27.48
C ASN A 224 22.69 2.06 26.19
N ILE A 225 22.42 1.43 25.06
CA ILE A 225 22.69 2.00 23.73
C ILE A 225 21.85 3.26 23.51
N ASP A 226 22.47 4.34 23.03
CA ASP A 226 21.76 5.55 22.65
C ASP A 226 21.10 5.35 21.27
N PRO A 227 19.77 5.52 21.14
CA PRO A 227 19.08 5.20 19.90
C PRO A 227 19.38 6.19 18.78
N ASP A 228 19.60 5.68 17.57
CA ASP A 228 19.66 6.48 16.35
C ASP A 228 18.24 6.88 15.92
N LEU A 229 17.83 8.08 16.25
CA LEU A 229 16.51 8.62 15.97
C LEU A 229 16.31 8.96 14.48
N SER A 230 17.32 8.86 13.65
CA SER A 230 17.20 9.01 12.20
C SER A 230 16.66 7.74 11.53
N ASP A 231 16.90 6.56 12.13
CA ASP A 231 16.39 5.27 11.67
C ASP A 231 15.23 4.81 12.58
N THR A 232 14.01 4.86 12.07
CA THR A 232 12.79 4.59 12.82
C THR A 232 12.03 3.39 12.28
N PRO A 233 11.28 2.65 13.14
CA PRO A 233 10.55 1.46 12.68
C PRO A 233 9.53 1.79 11.59
N PRO A 234 9.24 0.85 10.66
CA PRO A 234 8.25 1.00 9.61
C PRO A 234 6.87 1.39 10.16
N LYS A 235 6.17 2.22 9.36
CA LYS A 235 4.81 2.66 9.66
C LYS A 235 3.88 2.21 8.54
N THR A 236 2.62 1.92 8.88
CA THR A 236 1.60 1.70 7.85
C THR A 236 1.36 2.97 7.04
N ARG A 237 1.25 2.82 5.73
CA ARG A 237 0.83 3.89 4.84
C ARG A 237 -0.18 3.38 3.83
N ASN A 238 -1.43 3.74 4.03
CA ASN A 238 -2.47 3.54 3.04
C ASN A 238 -2.74 4.88 2.32
N PRO A 239 -2.36 5.04 1.04
CA PRO A 239 -2.59 6.27 0.30
C PRO A 239 -4.07 6.50 -0.07
N PHE A 240 -4.94 5.51 0.15
CA PHE A 240 -6.35 5.49 -0.26
C PHE A 240 -7.32 5.43 0.92
N LYS A 241 -6.97 6.03 2.07
CA LYS A 241 -7.76 5.97 3.31
C LYS A 241 -9.05 6.79 3.29
N SER A 242 -9.06 7.89 2.55
CA SER A 242 -10.21 8.81 2.53
C SER A 242 -11.38 8.16 1.78
N THR A 243 -12.56 8.21 2.38
CA THR A 243 -13.79 7.74 1.72
C THR A 243 -13.95 8.42 0.37
N ASN A 244 -14.25 7.65 -0.68
CA ASN A 244 -14.39 8.09 -2.07
C ASN A 244 -13.11 8.67 -2.70
N ASN A 245 -11.93 8.35 -2.17
CA ASN A 245 -10.65 8.74 -2.77
C ASN A 245 -9.83 7.51 -3.17
N PHE A 246 -10.44 6.64 -3.98
CA PHE A 246 -9.84 5.40 -4.43
C PHE A 246 -9.27 5.54 -5.84
N PRO A 247 -8.26 4.73 -6.22
CA PRO A 247 -7.69 4.77 -7.55
C PRO A 247 -8.65 4.17 -8.58
N SER A 248 -8.65 4.73 -9.79
CA SER A 248 -9.46 4.22 -10.91
C SER A 248 -8.63 3.47 -11.95
N THR A 249 -7.32 3.45 -11.84
CA THR A 249 -6.43 2.70 -12.74
C THR A 249 -5.23 2.17 -12.00
N GLY A 250 -4.61 1.12 -12.53
CA GLY A 250 -3.42 0.50 -11.97
C GLY A 250 -2.66 -0.39 -12.94
N GLY A 251 -1.58 -1.00 -12.44
CA GLY A 251 -0.71 -1.87 -13.24
C GLY A 251 0.49 -2.38 -12.44
N PHE A 252 1.42 -3.03 -13.16
CA PHE A 252 2.71 -3.44 -12.62
C PHE A 252 3.84 -2.93 -13.49
N PHE A 253 4.92 -2.47 -12.87
CA PHE A 253 6.15 -2.09 -13.56
C PHE A 253 7.34 -2.20 -12.60
N GLN A 254 8.49 -2.71 -13.08
CA GLN A 254 9.72 -2.87 -12.30
C GLN A 254 9.49 -3.43 -10.88
N GLN A 255 8.76 -4.55 -10.78
CA GLN A 255 8.43 -5.22 -9.51
C GLN A 255 7.65 -4.32 -8.52
N ARG A 256 6.97 -3.27 -8.99
CA ARG A 256 6.11 -2.42 -8.21
C ARG A 256 4.67 -2.50 -8.69
N ARG A 257 3.73 -2.46 -7.78
CA ARG A 257 2.31 -2.24 -8.09
C ARG A 257 2.06 -0.75 -8.20
N LEU A 258 1.33 -0.37 -9.23
CA LEU A 258 1.00 1.01 -9.56
C LEU A 258 -0.47 1.28 -9.32
N PHE A 259 -0.76 2.48 -8.85
CA PHE A 259 -2.11 3.03 -8.80
C PHE A 259 -2.10 4.49 -9.25
N GLY A 260 -3.19 4.96 -9.83
CA GLY A 260 -3.33 6.33 -10.26
C GLY A 260 -4.77 6.82 -10.29
N ASN A 261 -4.92 8.12 -10.51
CA ASN A 261 -6.22 8.76 -10.70
C ASN A 261 -7.18 8.54 -9.55
N THR A 262 -6.85 9.06 -8.37
CA THR A 262 -7.83 9.15 -7.28
C THR A 262 -8.69 10.41 -7.45
N ASN A 263 -9.89 10.44 -6.87
CA ASN A 263 -10.80 11.58 -6.98
C ASN A 263 -10.20 12.91 -6.51
N GLU A 264 -9.35 12.87 -5.48
CA GLU A 264 -8.67 14.07 -4.95
C GLU A 264 -7.36 14.36 -5.68
N ASN A 265 -6.70 13.36 -6.26
CA ASN A 265 -5.36 13.48 -6.84
C ASN A 265 -5.29 12.80 -8.21
N ARG A 266 -5.98 13.36 -9.21
CA ARG A 266 -6.14 12.79 -10.55
C ARG A 266 -4.84 12.63 -11.33
N GLN A 267 -3.82 13.44 -11.03
CA GLN A 267 -2.49 13.44 -11.68
C GLN A 267 -1.43 12.70 -10.87
N ARG A 268 -1.80 12.07 -9.76
CA ARG A 268 -0.84 11.43 -8.86
C ARG A 268 -0.67 9.96 -9.19
N LEU A 269 0.59 9.55 -9.15
CA LEU A 269 1.04 8.18 -9.33
C LEU A 269 1.51 7.63 -7.98
N PHE A 270 1.08 6.42 -7.66
CA PHE A 270 1.46 5.72 -6.44
C PHE A 270 2.12 4.40 -6.81
N PHE A 271 3.35 4.19 -6.34
CA PHE A 271 4.10 2.96 -6.55
C PHE A 271 4.30 2.28 -5.20
N SER A 272 4.10 0.98 -5.13
CA SER A 272 4.45 0.19 -3.96
C SER A 272 5.96 0.14 -3.75
N GLN A 273 6.41 -0.39 -2.62
CA GLN A 273 7.81 -0.81 -2.47
C GLN A 273 8.15 -1.88 -3.52
N THR A 274 9.43 -1.98 -3.87
CA THR A 274 9.94 -2.99 -4.80
C THR A 274 9.70 -4.39 -4.23
N ALA A 275 9.13 -5.29 -5.05
CA ALA A 275 8.74 -6.67 -4.69
C ALA A 275 7.65 -6.80 -3.60
N ASN A 276 7.17 -5.70 -3.01
CA ASN A 276 6.20 -5.67 -1.92
C ASN A 276 4.93 -4.91 -2.34
N PHE A 277 4.05 -5.58 -3.07
CA PHE A 277 2.91 -4.98 -3.77
C PHE A 277 1.84 -4.33 -2.88
N THR A 278 1.79 -4.67 -1.60
CA THR A 278 0.86 -4.09 -0.63
C THR A 278 1.52 -3.05 0.26
N ASN A 279 2.84 -2.93 0.23
CA ASN A 279 3.58 -2.01 1.08
C ASN A 279 3.79 -0.66 0.38
N HIS A 280 3.17 0.40 0.88
CA HIS A 280 3.32 1.77 0.40
C HIS A 280 4.04 2.66 1.43
N ALA A 281 4.71 2.07 2.41
CA ALA A 281 5.48 2.80 3.41
C ALA A 281 6.75 3.44 2.80
N VAL A 282 7.22 4.47 3.48
CA VAL A 282 8.48 5.15 3.19
C VAL A 282 9.30 5.12 4.47
N SER A 283 10.53 4.62 4.37
CA SER A 283 11.46 4.49 5.48
C SER A 283 12.03 5.85 5.91
N SER A 284 12.59 5.89 7.10
CA SER A 284 13.43 6.99 7.56
C SER A 284 14.75 6.39 8.05
N PRO A 285 15.86 6.63 7.35
CA PRO A 285 16.01 7.38 6.09
C PRO A 285 15.38 6.67 4.88
N THR A 286 15.01 7.43 3.84
CA THR A 286 14.41 6.90 2.61
C THR A 286 15.39 5.98 1.88
N LYS A 287 14.91 4.78 1.49
CA LYS A 287 15.65 3.75 0.74
C LYS A 287 15.23 3.71 -0.73
N ASP A 288 16.05 3.13 -1.60
CA ASP A 288 15.78 3.05 -3.04
C ASP A 288 14.59 2.12 -3.39
N ASP A 289 14.31 1.17 -2.52
CA ASP A 289 13.19 0.23 -2.65
C ASP A 289 11.87 0.77 -2.07
N ASP A 290 11.88 1.89 -1.36
CA ASP A 290 10.69 2.50 -0.77
C ASP A 290 9.59 2.84 -1.79
N ALA A 291 8.38 2.98 -1.28
CA ALA A 291 7.23 3.41 -2.06
C ALA A 291 7.40 4.83 -2.61
N ILE A 292 6.89 5.06 -3.82
CA ILE A 292 7.01 6.34 -4.50
C ILE A 292 5.63 6.99 -4.64
N THR A 293 5.59 8.29 -4.44
CA THR A 293 4.45 9.12 -4.80
C THR A 293 4.93 10.25 -5.69
N ALA A 294 4.52 10.25 -6.95
CA ALA A 294 4.87 11.27 -7.93
C ALA A 294 3.62 11.97 -8.45
N THR A 295 3.77 13.21 -8.89
CA THR A 295 2.67 13.98 -9.48
C THR A 295 3.10 14.46 -10.87
N ILE A 296 2.24 14.25 -11.87
CA ILE A 296 2.45 14.74 -13.21
C ILE A 296 2.27 16.27 -13.19
N ALA A 297 3.35 16.99 -13.46
CA ALA A 297 3.32 18.46 -13.52
C ALA A 297 2.88 18.93 -14.92
N ALA A 298 1.58 18.98 -15.15
CA ALA A 298 0.99 19.50 -16.39
C ALA A 298 0.39 20.88 -16.19
N LEU A 299 0.26 21.66 -17.28
CA LEU A 299 -0.39 22.99 -17.25
C LEU A 299 -1.90 22.91 -16.95
N GLN A 300 -2.51 21.76 -17.19
CA GLN A 300 -3.92 21.49 -16.91
C GLN A 300 -4.04 20.22 -16.08
N VAL A 301 -5.15 20.07 -15.37
CA VAL A 301 -5.43 18.82 -14.64
C VAL A 301 -5.78 17.73 -15.66
N ASN A 302 -4.87 16.79 -15.82
CA ASN A 302 -5.01 15.66 -16.74
C ASN A 302 -5.13 14.37 -15.93
N GLU A 303 -6.29 13.73 -16.00
CA GLU A 303 -6.53 12.45 -15.31
C GLU A 303 -5.61 11.36 -15.85
N VAL A 304 -4.93 10.65 -14.97
CA VAL A 304 -4.22 9.41 -15.33
C VAL A 304 -5.26 8.37 -15.73
N ARG A 305 -5.19 7.85 -16.94
CA ARG A 305 -6.15 6.88 -17.47
C ARG A 305 -5.60 5.47 -17.55
N HIS A 306 -4.35 5.34 -18.03
CA HIS A 306 -3.75 4.02 -18.23
C HIS A 306 -2.26 4.03 -17.93
N PHE A 307 -1.78 2.91 -17.42
CA PHE A 307 -0.37 2.56 -17.34
C PHE A 307 -0.04 1.55 -18.42
N VAL A 308 0.95 1.83 -19.24
CA VAL A 308 1.40 0.94 -20.31
C VAL A 308 2.88 0.61 -20.09
N PRO A 309 3.16 -0.61 -19.58
CA PRO A 309 4.54 -1.06 -19.39
C PRO A 309 5.14 -1.49 -20.74
N LEU A 310 6.11 -0.73 -21.20
CA LEU A 310 7.00 -1.07 -22.34
C LEU A 310 8.44 -1.19 -21.79
N SER A 311 9.46 -0.77 -22.54
CA SER A 311 10.81 -0.59 -21.98
C SER A 311 10.81 0.42 -20.83
N ASP A 312 10.09 1.53 -21.01
CA ASP A 312 9.74 2.49 -19.98
C ASP A 312 8.28 2.36 -19.60
N LEU A 313 7.89 2.99 -18.48
CA LEU A 313 6.49 3.12 -18.14
C LEU A 313 5.87 4.31 -18.87
N LEU A 314 4.94 4.06 -19.75
CA LEU A 314 4.11 5.11 -20.33
C LEU A 314 2.87 5.33 -19.45
N VAL A 315 2.58 6.59 -19.19
CA VAL A 315 1.36 7.02 -18.48
C VAL A 315 0.51 7.83 -19.46
N LEU A 316 -0.61 7.26 -19.84
CA LEU A 316 -1.57 7.91 -20.71
C LEU A 316 -2.56 8.69 -19.84
N THR A 317 -2.70 9.98 -20.13
CA THR A 317 -3.62 10.87 -19.40
C THR A 317 -4.69 11.41 -20.34
N SER A 318 -5.70 12.06 -19.77
CA SER A 318 -6.75 12.71 -20.55
C SER A 318 -6.25 13.84 -21.46
N GLY A 319 -5.07 14.38 -21.26
CA GLY A 319 -4.55 15.51 -22.02
C GLY A 319 -3.13 15.33 -22.55
N GLY A 320 -2.53 14.13 -22.45
CA GLY A 320 -1.22 13.86 -22.98
C GLY A 320 -0.61 12.53 -22.53
N GLU A 321 0.48 12.15 -23.15
CA GLU A 321 1.23 10.94 -22.92
C GLU A 321 2.57 11.28 -22.27
N TRP A 322 2.92 10.54 -21.22
CA TRP A 322 4.06 10.77 -20.36
C TRP A 322 4.91 9.53 -20.24
N GLN A 323 6.22 9.70 -20.27
CA GLN A 323 7.20 8.67 -19.94
C GLN A 323 7.58 8.83 -18.46
N VAL A 324 7.60 7.73 -17.74
CA VAL A 324 8.13 7.64 -16.37
C VAL A 324 9.35 6.75 -16.41
N THR A 325 10.49 7.32 -16.05
CA THR A 325 11.79 6.65 -16.05
C THR A 325 12.58 7.05 -14.79
N GLY A 326 13.78 6.52 -14.65
CA GLY A 326 14.72 6.85 -13.58
C GLY A 326 16.15 6.97 -14.11
N VAL A 327 17.10 7.14 -13.23
CA VAL A 327 18.53 7.08 -13.58
C VAL A 327 18.90 5.60 -13.82
N ASP A 328 19.67 5.33 -14.89
CA ASP A 328 20.04 3.98 -15.31
C ASP A 328 18.82 3.03 -15.44
N ASP A 329 17.71 3.57 -15.96
CA ASP A 329 16.42 2.88 -16.17
C ASP A 329 15.77 2.34 -14.88
N ARG A 330 16.23 2.75 -13.70
CA ARG A 330 15.69 2.34 -12.40
C ARG A 330 14.84 3.45 -11.78
N ILE A 331 13.58 3.13 -11.50
CA ILE A 331 12.68 4.05 -10.81
C ILE A 331 12.84 3.87 -9.30
N THR A 332 13.45 4.88 -8.65
CA THR A 332 13.59 4.95 -7.18
C THR A 332 12.95 6.24 -6.67
N PRO A 333 12.70 6.39 -5.36
CA PRO A 333 12.16 7.63 -4.80
C PRO A 333 12.98 8.89 -5.13
N SER A 334 14.30 8.73 -5.28
CA SER A 334 15.24 9.82 -5.52
C SER A 334 15.50 10.10 -7.01
N THR A 335 15.21 9.14 -7.90
CA THR A 335 15.61 9.22 -9.32
C THR A 335 14.46 9.33 -10.30
N ILE A 336 13.20 9.14 -9.84
CA ILE A 336 12.02 9.18 -10.70
C ILE A 336 11.93 10.47 -11.51
N GLN A 337 11.71 10.34 -12.80
CA GLN A 337 11.49 11.42 -13.76
C GLN A 337 10.20 11.18 -14.53
N VAL A 338 9.40 12.22 -14.69
CA VAL A 338 8.16 12.20 -15.46
C VAL A 338 8.28 13.21 -16.59
N LYS A 339 8.36 12.74 -17.83
CA LYS A 339 8.62 13.57 -19.01
C LYS A 339 7.44 13.52 -19.99
N PRO A 340 6.94 14.66 -20.50
CA PRO A 340 5.92 14.67 -21.54
C PRO A 340 6.49 14.11 -22.85
N GLN A 341 5.69 13.33 -23.56
CA GLN A 341 6.03 12.79 -24.89
C GLN A 341 5.14 13.38 -25.99
N SER A 342 3.85 13.46 -25.74
CA SER A 342 2.88 14.06 -26.66
C SER A 342 1.65 14.57 -25.91
N TYR A 343 0.76 15.28 -26.60
CA TYR A 343 -0.40 15.95 -26.02
C TYR A 343 -1.71 15.60 -26.75
N TYR A 344 -1.87 14.34 -27.16
CA TYR A 344 -3.11 13.89 -27.81
C TYR A 344 -4.20 13.51 -26.80
N GLY A 345 -3.81 12.98 -25.67
CA GLY A 345 -4.70 12.53 -24.63
C GLY A 345 -5.44 11.23 -24.97
N ALA A 346 -5.47 10.31 -24.03
CA ALA A 346 -6.14 9.02 -24.19
C ALA A 346 -7.60 9.07 -23.75
N THR A 347 -8.45 8.22 -24.31
CA THR A 347 -9.80 7.94 -23.84
C THR A 347 -9.78 6.95 -22.67
N THR A 348 -10.94 6.51 -22.18
CA THR A 348 -11.07 5.47 -21.16
C THR A 348 -10.93 4.05 -21.73
N LEU A 349 -10.88 3.89 -23.05
CA LEU A 349 -10.69 2.59 -23.69
C LEU A 349 -9.27 2.09 -23.37
N LYS A 350 -9.16 0.85 -22.89
CA LYS A 350 -7.89 0.26 -22.47
C LYS A 350 -6.91 0.16 -23.65
N PRO A 351 -5.67 0.66 -23.52
CA PRO A 351 -4.69 0.56 -24.58
C PRO A 351 -4.24 -0.89 -24.79
N ILE A 352 -3.80 -1.18 -26.00
CA ILE A 352 -3.28 -2.49 -26.38
C ILE A 352 -1.77 -2.37 -26.59
N VAL A 353 -1.04 -3.37 -26.13
CA VAL A 353 0.40 -3.50 -26.41
C VAL A 353 0.59 -4.52 -27.54
N ALA A 354 1.13 -4.06 -28.65
CA ALA A 354 1.42 -4.88 -29.81
C ALA A 354 2.94 -4.86 -30.09
N GLY A 355 3.64 -5.89 -29.62
CA GLY A 355 5.10 -5.92 -29.66
C GLY A 355 5.72 -4.88 -28.73
N ASP A 356 6.39 -3.88 -29.28
CA ASP A 356 7.08 -2.80 -28.58
C ASP A 356 6.36 -1.44 -28.68
N ILE A 357 5.12 -1.44 -29.18
CA ILE A 357 4.30 -0.24 -29.31
C ILE A 357 3.00 -0.33 -28.49
N ALA A 358 2.59 0.80 -27.96
CA ALA A 358 1.27 0.98 -27.39
C ALA A 358 0.30 1.50 -28.47
N ILE A 359 -0.88 0.93 -28.55
CA ILE A 359 -1.97 1.39 -29.39
C ILE A 359 -3.08 1.89 -28.48
N PHE A 360 -3.51 3.13 -28.68
CA PHE A 360 -4.54 3.74 -27.85
C PHE A 360 -5.47 4.63 -28.65
N MET A 361 -6.66 4.84 -28.11
CA MET A 361 -7.63 5.76 -28.68
C MET A 361 -7.48 7.13 -28.02
N CYS A 362 -7.24 8.17 -28.81
CA CYS A 362 -7.18 9.54 -28.35
C CYS A 362 -8.52 10.28 -28.53
N HIS A 363 -8.58 11.50 -27.97
CA HIS A 363 -9.73 12.36 -28.18
C HIS A 363 -10.01 12.61 -29.67
N GLY A 364 -11.29 12.69 -30.05
CA GLY A 364 -11.71 12.77 -31.44
C GLY A 364 -11.77 11.40 -32.14
N GLN A 365 -11.70 10.31 -31.38
CA GLN A 365 -11.84 8.93 -31.86
C GLN A 365 -10.77 8.56 -32.91
N HIS A 366 -9.55 9.01 -32.70
CA HIS A 366 -8.38 8.59 -33.49
C HIS A 366 -7.63 7.47 -32.77
N VAL A 367 -7.26 6.46 -33.52
CA VAL A 367 -6.38 5.40 -33.03
C VAL A 367 -4.94 5.75 -33.37
N ARG A 368 -4.11 5.82 -32.34
CA ARG A 368 -2.68 6.14 -32.49
C ARG A 368 -1.81 5.03 -31.96
N ASP A 369 -0.68 4.84 -32.60
CA ASP A 369 0.44 4.10 -32.04
C ASP A 369 1.34 5.01 -31.21
N LEU A 370 2.13 4.45 -30.31
CA LEU A 370 3.18 5.14 -29.55
C LEU A 370 4.30 4.15 -29.29
N GLY A 371 5.44 4.37 -29.93
CA GLY A 371 6.64 3.55 -29.77
C GLY A 371 7.89 4.41 -29.61
N TYR A 372 8.93 3.82 -29.04
CA TYR A 372 10.21 4.52 -28.90
C TYR A 372 10.86 4.75 -30.25
N LYS A 373 11.33 5.97 -30.49
CA LYS A 373 12.06 6.37 -31.69
C LYS A 373 13.48 6.77 -31.32
N PHE A 374 14.43 5.95 -31.71
CA PHE A 374 15.84 6.17 -31.39
C PHE A 374 16.37 7.52 -31.96
N GLU A 375 15.88 7.94 -33.13
CA GLU A 375 16.32 9.17 -33.78
C GLU A 375 15.97 10.45 -33.01
N THR A 376 14.93 10.41 -32.22
CA THR A 376 14.45 11.55 -31.41
C THR A 376 14.65 11.36 -29.92
N ASP A 377 15.13 10.17 -29.52
CA ASP A 377 15.21 9.75 -28.12
C ASP A 377 13.90 10.02 -27.33
N ALA A 378 12.78 9.66 -27.97
CA ALA A 378 11.44 9.94 -27.42
C ALA A 378 10.42 8.92 -27.93
N TYR A 379 9.31 8.81 -27.21
CA TYR A 379 8.15 8.07 -27.68
C TYR A 379 7.35 8.95 -28.64
N ALA A 380 7.16 8.46 -29.86
CA ALA A 380 6.40 9.13 -30.88
C ALA A 380 5.56 8.11 -31.69
N GLY A 381 4.50 8.60 -32.30
CA GLY A 381 3.60 7.72 -33.04
C GLY A 381 2.76 8.45 -34.07
N ASN A 382 2.04 7.66 -34.86
CA ASN A 382 1.23 8.11 -35.99
C ASN A 382 -0.26 7.85 -35.70
N ASP A 383 -1.12 8.52 -36.46
CA ASP A 383 -2.54 8.18 -36.55
C ASP A 383 -2.70 7.00 -37.48
N ILE A 384 -2.97 5.82 -36.96
CA ILE A 384 -3.17 4.59 -37.75
C ILE A 384 -4.60 4.47 -38.29
N SER A 385 -5.53 5.26 -37.80
CA SER A 385 -6.94 5.31 -38.25
C SER A 385 -7.17 6.24 -39.45
N ILE A 386 -6.13 6.94 -39.92
CA ILE A 386 -6.27 8.00 -40.96
C ILE A 386 -6.95 7.53 -42.24
N LEU A 387 -6.73 6.29 -42.66
CA LEU A 387 -7.35 5.71 -43.85
C LEU A 387 -8.71 5.04 -43.59
N ALA A 388 -9.10 4.91 -42.31
CA ALA A 388 -10.29 4.20 -41.90
C ALA A 388 -11.21 5.06 -40.97
N ARG A 389 -11.12 6.38 -41.03
CA ARG A 389 -11.87 7.31 -40.17
C ARG A 389 -13.38 7.05 -40.18
N HIS A 390 -13.95 6.64 -41.28
CA HIS A 390 -15.36 6.32 -41.44
C HIS A 390 -15.84 5.23 -40.46
N LEU A 391 -14.94 4.40 -39.91
CA LEU A 391 -15.27 3.39 -38.89
C LEU A 391 -15.49 4.03 -37.53
N PHE A 392 -14.88 5.20 -37.28
CA PHE A 392 -14.86 5.86 -35.97
C PHE A 392 -15.73 7.12 -35.90
N ASP A 393 -15.97 7.81 -37.03
CA ASP A 393 -16.67 9.11 -37.06
C ASP A 393 -18.12 9.07 -36.51
N PHE A 394 -18.79 7.92 -36.63
CA PHE A 394 -20.18 7.75 -36.21
C PHE A 394 -20.41 6.64 -35.17
N ASN A 395 -19.35 5.94 -34.79
CA ASN A 395 -19.42 4.79 -33.89
C ASN A 395 -18.46 4.98 -32.72
N THR A 396 -18.92 4.65 -31.54
CA THR A 396 -18.05 4.59 -30.36
C THR A 396 -17.50 3.18 -30.23
N VAL A 397 -16.17 3.07 -30.15
CA VAL A 397 -15.52 1.78 -29.84
C VAL A 397 -15.77 1.49 -28.35
N VAL A 398 -16.38 0.36 -28.07
CA VAL A 398 -16.70 -0.08 -26.70
C VAL A 398 -15.60 -0.96 -26.14
N ASP A 399 -15.04 -1.83 -26.99
CA ASP A 399 -13.97 -2.73 -26.63
C ASP A 399 -13.18 -3.11 -27.89
N TRP A 400 -11.95 -3.53 -27.73
CA TRP A 400 -11.09 -3.97 -28.81
C TRP A 400 -10.00 -4.92 -28.29
N ASP A 401 -9.43 -5.72 -29.21
CA ASP A 401 -8.34 -6.62 -28.90
C ASP A 401 -7.38 -6.75 -30.08
N PHE A 402 -6.19 -7.30 -29.84
CA PHE A 402 -5.16 -7.53 -30.84
C PHE A 402 -4.86 -9.00 -31.03
N ALA A 403 -5.09 -9.47 -32.24
CA ALA A 403 -4.70 -10.81 -32.68
C ALA A 403 -3.37 -10.78 -33.40
N SER A 404 -2.33 -11.41 -32.84
CA SER A 404 -0.99 -11.49 -33.44
C SER A 404 -0.89 -12.51 -34.58
N ALA A 405 -1.78 -13.54 -34.58
CA ALA A 405 -1.78 -14.61 -35.55
C ALA A 405 -3.21 -14.93 -36.04
N PRO A 406 -3.42 -15.33 -37.31
CA PRO A 406 -2.43 -15.48 -38.37
C PRO A 406 -2.00 -14.16 -39.00
N PHE A 407 -2.75 -13.07 -38.80
CA PHE A 407 -2.48 -11.73 -39.28
C PHE A 407 -2.57 -10.76 -38.11
N SER A 408 -1.55 -9.90 -37.96
CA SER A 408 -1.56 -8.84 -36.95
C SER A 408 -2.71 -7.88 -37.25
N SER A 409 -3.79 -7.94 -36.45
CA SER A 409 -5.00 -7.14 -36.67
C SER A 409 -5.65 -6.70 -35.36
N LEU A 410 -6.20 -5.50 -35.37
CA LEU A 410 -7.08 -4.99 -34.33
C LEU A 410 -8.53 -5.39 -34.67
N TRP A 411 -9.27 -5.82 -33.65
CA TRP A 411 -10.66 -6.24 -33.74
C TRP A 411 -11.55 -5.32 -32.92
#